data_3374f55bb1ca669c2c5a3ff1d7c11004
#
_entry.id   3374f55bb1ca669c2c5a3ff1d7c11004
#
_cell.length_a   1.000
_cell.length_b   1.000
_cell.length_c   1.000
_cell.angle_alpha   90.00
_cell.angle_beta   90.00
_cell.angle_gamma   90.00
#
_symmetry.space_group_name_H-M   'P 1'
#
loop_
_entity.id
_entity.type
_entity.pdbx_description
1 polymer ?
#
loop_
_entity_poly.entity_id
_entity_poly.type
_entity_poly.pdbx_seq_one_letter_code
_entity_poly.pdbx_strand_id
1 'polypeptide(L)'
;MRRPLYDLAHTRAGDKGDVCNIGIIARQPAYWPVIRRELTVERVKAWFGDWCRGPVERYELPNLEALNFVLRRSLDGGGLVSLRLDTQGKTYGYALLRMEIDVPDDLDVPRLTAPR
;
A
#
# COMPACT_ATOMS: atom_id res chain seq x y z
N MET A 1 8.53 -12.38 -12.69
CA MET A 1 8.69 -13.04 -11.37
C MET A 1 7.82 -12.36 -10.33
N ARG A 2 7.44 -13.10 -9.30
CA ARG A 2 6.62 -12.56 -8.22
C ARG A 2 7.53 -12.11 -7.08
N ARG A 3 7.34 -10.88 -6.63
CA ARG A 3 8.13 -10.31 -5.54
C ARG A 3 7.21 -9.57 -4.58
N PRO A 4 7.51 -9.57 -3.28
CA PRO A 4 6.73 -8.76 -2.35
C PRO A 4 6.96 -7.28 -2.64
N LEU A 5 5.91 -6.49 -2.51
CA LEU A 5 5.98 -5.05 -2.75
C LEU A 5 7.11 -4.40 -1.95
N TYR A 6 7.41 -4.92 -0.77
CA TYR A 6 8.46 -4.40 0.09
C TYR A 6 9.81 -4.28 -0.63
N ASP A 7 10.12 -5.21 -1.55
CA ASP A 7 11.38 -5.15 -2.28
C ASP A 7 11.48 -3.92 -3.19
N LEU A 8 10.35 -3.39 -3.63
CA LEU A 8 10.30 -2.29 -4.60
C LEU A 8 9.92 -0.95 -3.97
N ALA A 9 9.27 -0.95 -2.81
CA ALA A 9 8.70 0.27 -2.27
C ALA A 9 8.75 0.29 -0.76
N HIS A 10 8.60 1.48 -0.20
CA HIS A 10 8.25 1.64 1.20
C HIS A 10 6.93 2.40 1.28
N THR A 11 6.29 2.32 2.43
CA THR A 11 4.98 2.91 2.63
C THR A 11 4.99 3.93 3.75
N ARG A 12 4.11 4.90 3.63
CA ARG A 12 3.77 5.82 4.71
C ARG A 12 2.27 5.82 4.84
N ALA A 13 1.77 5.50 6.02
CA ALA A 13 0.34 5.40 6.24
C ALA A 13 -0.07 6.33 7.37
N GLY A 14 -1.30 6.82 7.28
CA GLY A 14 -1.89 7.68 8.29
C GLY A 14 -3.38 7.45 8.37
N ASP A 15 -4.01 8.09 9.33
CA ASP A 15 -5.43 7.99 9.53
C ASP A 15 -6.03 9.37 9.76
N LYS A 16 -7.31 9.47 9.41
CA LYS A 16 -8.11 10.65 9.76
C LYS A 16 -9.54 10.18 9.88
N GLY A 17 -10.03 10.09 11.14
CA GLY A 17 -11.32 9.49 11.40
C GLY A 17 -11.34 8.05 10.96
N ASP A 18 -12.29 7.68 10.11
CA ASP A 18 -12.45 6.33 9.58
C ASP A 18 -11.75 6.14 8.23
N VAL A 19 -10.83 7.02 7.89
CA VAL A 19 -10.13 6.98 6.60
C VAL A 19 -8.66 6.69 6.86
N CYS A 20 -8.14 5.69 6.15
CA CYS A 20 -6.72 5.38 6.15
C CYS A 20 -6.15 5.78 4.79
N ASN A 21 -5.00 6.46 4.79
CA ASN A 21 -4.31 6.70 3.54
C ASN A 21 -2.94 6.03 3.57
N ILE A 22 -2.52 5.50 2.42
CA ILE A 22 -1.27 4.79 2.29
C ILE A 22 -0.51 5.37 1.11
N GLY A 23 0.64 5.97 1.38
CA GLY A 23 1.57 6.36 0.33
C GLY A 23 2.52 5.23 0.03
N ILE A 24 2.70 4.90 -1.24
CA ILE A 24 3.64 3.88 -1.69
C ILE A 24 4.69 4.59 -2.53
N ILE A 25 5.93 4.55 -2.08
CA ILE A 25 7.03 5.30 -2.69
C ILE A 25 8.04 4.31 -3.25
N ALA A 26 8.33 4.43 -4.54
CA ALA A 26 9.33 3.57 -5.20
C ALA A 26 10.70 3.76 -4.56
N ARG A 27 11.41 2.68 -4.30
CA ARG A 27 12.77 2.75 -3.75
C ARG A 27 13.77 3.21 -4.80
N GLN A 28 13.48 2.96 -6.07
CA GLN A 28 14.31 3.41 -7.19
C GLN A 28 13.43 3.80 -8.36
N PRO A 29 13.88 4.75 -9.21
CA PRO A 29 13.08 5.20 -10.35
C PRO A 29 12.64 4.06 -11.27
N ALA A 30 13.49 3.05 -11.45
CA ALA A 30 13.18 1.93 -12.33
C ALA A 30 11.98 1.10 -11.84
N TYR A 31 11.64 1.19 -10.56
CA TYR A 31 10.53 0.43 -9.99
C TYR A 31 9.18 1.13 -10.14
N TRP A 32 9.19 2.42 -10.42
CA TRP A 32 7.96 3.20 -10.52
C TRP A 32 6.98 2.65 -11.55
N PRO A 33 7.39 2.34 -12.80
CA PRO A 33 6.45 1.79 -13.78
C PRO A 33 5.81 0.48 -13.34
N VAL A 34 6.54 -0.35 -12.61
CA VAL A 34 6.03 -1.63 -12.12
C VAL A 34 4.96 -1.38 -11.05
N ILE A 35 5.28 -0.54 -10.07
CA ILE A 35 4.35 -0.19 -8.98
C ILE A 35 3.08 0.43 -9.56
N ARG A 36 3.24 1.36 -10.50
CA ARG A 36 2.13 2.04 -11.12
C ARG A 36 1.20 1.09 -11.86
N ARG A 37 1.76 0.10 -12.53
CA ARG A 37 0.98 -0.91 -13.26
C ARG A 37 0.30 -1.92 -12.34
N GLU A 38 1.02 -2.38 -11.31
CA GLU A 38 0.58 -3.51 -10.51
C GLU A 38 -0.40 -3.12 -9.40
N LEU A 39 -0.30 -1.92 -8.86
CA LEU A 39 -1.15 -1.52 -7.74
C LEU A 39 -2.37 -0.78 -8.24
N THR A 40 -3.38 -1.54 -8.63
CA THR A 40 -4.67 -1.00 -9.06
C THR A 40 -5.60 -0.85 -7.86
N VAL A 41 -6.65 -0.04 -8.02
CA VAL A 41 -7.70 0.10 -7.00
C VAL A 41 -8.28 -1.28 -6.66
N GLU A 42 -8.57 -2.08 -7.68
CA GLU A 42 -9.18 -3.40 -7.51
C GLU A 42 -8.29 -4.33 -6.70
N ARG A 43 -6.99 -4.33 -6.97
CA ARG A 43 -6.07 -5.22 -6.25
C ARG A 43 -5.91 -4.81 -4.80
N VAL A 44 -5.83 -3.50 -4.55
CA VAL A 44 -5.69 -3.00 -3.18
C VAL A 44 -6.97 -3.26 -2.39
N LYS A 45 -8.13 -3.02 -3.00
CA LYS A 45 -9.40 -3.30 -2.35
C LYS A 45 -9.54 -4.78 -2.00
N ALA A 46 -9.19 -5.66 -2.93
CA ALA A 46 -9.26 -7.10 -2.70
C ALA A 46 -8.27 -7.55 -1.64
N TRP A 47 -7.10 -6.94 -1.60
CA TRP A 47 -6.07 -7.30 -0.62
C TRP A 47 -6.54 -7.07 0.82
N PHE A 48 -7.17 -5.92 1.06
CA PHE A 48 -7.64 -5.60 2.41
C PHE A 48 -8.98 -6.26 2.75
N GLY A 49 -9.79 -6.56 1.73
CA GLY A 49 -11.07 -7.24 1.96
C GLY A 49 -11.97 -6.47 2.92
N ASP A 50 -12.46 -7.14 3.94
CA ASP A 50 -13.41 -6.56 4.89
C ASP A 50 -12.81 -5.47 5.77
N TRP A 51 -11.49 -5.34 5.77
CA TRP A 51 -10.83 -4.26 6.50
C TRP A 51 -11.14 -2.89 5.89
N CYS A 52 -11.49 -2.85 4.62
CA CYS A 52 -11.87 -1.62 3.94
C CYS A 52 -13.27 -1.77 3.38
N ARG A 53 -14.26 -1.23 4.08
CA ARG A 53 -15.67 -1.38 3.72
C ARG A 53 -16.12 -0.37 2.68
N GLY A 54 -15.43 0.76 2.60
CA GLY A 54 -15.77 1.81 1.66
C GLY A 54 -14.95 1.75 0.39
N PRO A 55 -15.10 2.75 -0.47
CA PRO A 55 -14.33 2.80 -1.71
C PRO A 55 -12.85 3.04 -1.45
N VAL A 56 -12.04 2.58 -2.40
CA VAL A 56 -10.61 2.87 -2.45
C VAL A 56 -10.37 3.85 -3.59
N GLU A 57 -9.64 4.92 -3.30
CA GLU A 57 -9.25 5.93 -4.29
C GLU A 57 -7.75 5.84 -4.49
N ARG A 58 -7.30 6.06 -5.73
CA ARG A 58 -5.91 5.96 -6.10
C ARG A 58 -5.46 7.26 -6.75
N TYR A 59 -4.37 7.81 -6.26
CA TYR A 59 -3.78 9.03 -6.79
C TYR A 59 -2.34 8.78 -7.17
N GLU A 60 -1.96 9.25 -8.36
CA GLU A 60 -0.57 9.16 -8.82
C GLU A 60 0.17 10.45 -8.51
N LEU A 61 1.38 10.30 -7.99
CA LEU A 61 2.28 11.41 -7.69
C LEU A 61 3.59 11.17 -8.45
N PRO A 62 3.59 11.37 -9.80
CA PRO A 62 4.73 10.99 -10.63
C PRO A 62 6.04 11.69 -10.25
N ASN A 63 5.96 12.95 -9.81
CA ASN A 63 7.16 13.69 -9.41
C ASN A 63 7.84 13.08 -8.20
N LEU A 64 7.11 12.32 -7.39
CA LEU A 64 7.64 11.65 -6.21
C LEU A 64 7.81 10.16 -6.45
N GLU A 65 7.46 9.69 -7.65
CA GLU A 65 7.45 8.26 -7.99
C GLU A 65 6.67 7.47 -6.95
N ALA A 66 5.47 7.96 -6.66
CA ALA A 66 4.65 7.43 -5.58
C ALA A 66 3.19 7.35 -5.99
N LEU A 67 2.47 6.45 -5.31
CA LEU A 67 1.02 6.37 -5.34
C LEU A 67 0.50 6.71 -3.95
N ASN A 68 -0.71 7.25 -3.89
CA ASN A 68 -1.43 7.39 -2.64
C ASN A 68 -2.79 6.74 -2.77
N PHE A 69 -3.09 5.83 -1.84
CA PHE A 69 -4.40 5.20 -1.77
C PHE A 69 -5.16 5.74 -0.58
N VAL A 70 -6.43 6.07 -0.79
CA VAL A 70 -7.32 6.50 0.26
C VAL A 70 -8.35 5.40 0.46
N LEU A 71 -8.35 4.80 1.64
CA LEU A 71 -9.22 3.69 2.01
C LEU A 71 -10.28 4.22 2.98
N ARG A 72 -11.51 4.32 2.49
CA ARG A 72 -12.59 4.85 3.31
C ARG A 72 -13.27 3.75 4.08
N ARG A 73 -13.81 4.09 5.25
CA ARG A 73 -14.49 3.14 6.13
C ARG A 73 -13.60 1.94 6.44
N SER A 74 -12.36 2.24 6.80
CA SER A 74 -11.35 1.20 7.00
C SER A 74 -10.91 1.07 8.46
N LEU A 75 -11.33 1.97 9.35
CA LEU A 75 -10.87 1.99 10.73
C LEU A 75 -12.01 1.85 11.75
N ASP A 76 -13.15 1.29 11.34
CA ASP A 76 -14.30 1.03 12.21
C ASP A 76 -14.74 2.25 13.01
N GLY A 77 -14.86 3.39 12.33
CA GLY A 77 -15.30 4.63 12.98
C GLY A 77 -14.18 5.52 13.46
N GLY A 78 -12.93 5.12 13.21
CA GLY A 78 -11.76 5.92 13.53
C GLY A 78 -10.85 5.26 14.55
N GLY A 79 -9.65 5.81 14.66
CA GLY A 79 -8.62 5.24 15.51
C GLY A 79 -9.00 5.16 16.98
N LEU A 80 -9.78 6.14 17.48
CA LEU A 80 -10.13 6.17 18.89
C LEU A 80 -11.17 5.12 19.29
N VAL A 81 -11.94 4.60 18.34
CA VAL A 81 -13.00 3.63 18.63
C VAL A 81 -12.72 2.26 18.04
N SER A 82 -11.67 2.13 17.26
CA SER A 82 -11.34 0.85 16.63
C SER A 82 -10.82 -0.13 17.66
N LEU A 83 -11.29 -1.36 17.58
CA LEU A 83 -10.78 -2.45 18.41
C LEU A 83 -9.60 -3.18 17.73
N ARG A 84 -9.24 -2.78 16.52
CA ARG A 84 -8.07 -3.31 15.84
C ARG A 84 -6.81 -2.74 16.46
N LEU A 85 -5.71 -3.49 16.33
CA LEU A 85 -4.43 -3.03 16.85
C LEU A 85 -3.89 -1.82 16.11
N ASP A 86 -4.30 -1.65 14.87
CA ASP A 86 -3.86 -0.53 14.05
C ASP A 86 -4.77 0.68 14.26
N THR A 87 -4.52 1.42 15.31
CA THR A 87 -5.31 2.60 15.63
C THR A 87 -4.92 3.82 14.81
N GLN A 88 -3.83 3.75 14.03
CA GLN A 88 -3.34 4.87 13.24
C GLN A 88 -3.08 4.53 11.78
N GLY A 89 -3.58 3.41 11.31
CA GLY A 89 -3.43 3.01 9.93
C GLY A 89 -2.06 2.49 9.54
N LYS A 90 -1.08 2.49 10.45
CA LYS A 90 0.29 2.12 10.11
C LYS A 90 0.44 0.66 9.71
N THR A 91 -0.31 -0.22 10.35
CA THR A 91 -0.29 -1.64 10.03
C THR A 91 -0.83 -1.90 8.62
N TYR A 92 -1.72 -1.04 8.12
CA TYR A 92 -2.22 -1.16 6.75
C TYR A 92 -1.07 -0.99 5.74
N GLY A 93 -0.18 -0.04 5.99
CA GLY A 93 0.99 0.14 5.13
C GLY A 93 1.89 -1.08 5.14
N TYR A 94 2.17 -1.64 6.31
CA TYR A 94 3.00 -2.85 6.42
C TYR A 94 2.31 -4.06 5.80
N ALA A 95 1.01 -4.18 5.97
CA ALA A 95 0.26 -5.27 5.36
C ALA A 95 0.31 -5.20 3.83
N LEU A 96 0.22 -3.99 3.27
CA LEU A 96 0.30 -3.80 1.82
C LEU A 96 1.66 -4.20 1.27
N LEU A 97 2.74 -3.96 2.03
CA LEU A 97 4.09 -4.33 1.60
C LEU A 97 4.28 -5.82 1.40
N ARG A 98 3.42 -6.64 1.98
CA ARG A 98 3.46 -8.10 1.81
C ARG A 98 2.79 -8.58 0.54
N MET A 99 2.03 -7.71 -0.13
CA MET A 99 1.38 -8.07 -1.38
C MET A 99 2.44 -8.44 -2.42
N GLU A 100 2.26 -9.58 -3.08
CA GLU A 100 3.14 -9.96 -4.16
C GLU A 100 2.70 -9.33 -5.46
N ILE A 101 3.65 -8.79 -6.19
CA ILE A 101 3.41 -8.16 -7.48
C ILE A 101 4.27 -8.83 -8.54
N ASP A 102 3.85 -8.67 -9.79
CA ASP A 102 4.56 -9.25 -10.90
C ASP A 102 5.62 -8.27 -11.41
N VAL A 103 6.86 -8.71 -11.41
CA VAL A 103 8.02 -7.88 -11.77
C VAL A 103 8.65 -8.46 -13.03
N PRO A 104 9.02 -7.62 -14.03
CA PRO A 104 9.72 -8.12 -15.20
C PRO A 104 11.01 -8.85 -14.82
N ASP A 105 11.29 -9.98 -15.49
CA ASP A 105 12.43 -10.79 -15.15
C ASP A 105 13.77 -10.11 -15.40
N ASP A 106 13.79 -9.13 -16.31
CA ASP A 106 14.99 -8.37 -16.65
C ASP A 106 15.24 -7.18 -15.72
N LEU A 107 14.34 -6.91 -14.79
CA LEU A 107 14.52 -5.84 -13.82
C LEU A 107 15.26 -6.37 -12.60
N ASP A 108 16.37 -5.72 -12.25
CA ASP A 108 17.17 -6.10 -11.10
C ASP A 108 16.52 -5.54 -9.82
N VAL A 109 15.98 -6.45 -9.01
CA VAL A 109 15.35 -6.08 -7.74
C VAL A 109 15.96 -6.94 -6.64
N PRO A 110 16.90 -6.38 -5.85
CA PRO A 110 17.46 -7.12 -4.73
C PRO A 110 16.40 -7.49 -3.69
N ARG A 111 16.56 -8.67 -3.11
CA ARG A 111 15.66 -9.08 -2.03
C ARG A 111 16.05 -8.38 -0.74
N LEU A 112 15.04 -7.84 -0.05
CA LEU A 112 15.24 -7.13 1.20
C LEU A 112 14.58 -7.92 2.33
N THR A 113 15.06 -7.67 3.56
CA THR A 113 14.41 -8.25 4.73
C THR A 113 13.17 -7.43 5.04
N ALA A 114 12.00 -8.09 4.96
CA ALA A 114 10.74 -7.41 5.22
C ALA A 114 10.62 -7.02 6.70
N PRO A 115 9.97 -5.90 7.01
CA PRO A 115 9.68 -5.52 8.39
C PRO A 115 8.70 -6.51 9.00
N ARG A 116 8.79 -6.66 10.28
CA ARG A 116 7.96 -7.60 11.02
C ARG A 116 7.04 -6.90 11.98
#